data_83e2cb991cb31af1a52f189e6b8f7792
#
_entry.id   83e2cb991cb31af1a52f189e6b8f7792
#
_cell.length_a   1.000
_cell.length_b   1.000
_cell.length_c   1.000
_cell.angle_alpha   90.00
_cell.angle_beta   90.00
_cell.angle_gamma   90.00
#
_symmetry.space_group_name_H-M   'P 1'
#
loop_
_entity.id
_entity.type
_entity.pdbx_description
1 polymer ?
#
loop_
_entity_poly.entity_id
_entity_poly.type
_entity_poly.pdbx_seq_one_letter_code
_entity_poly.pdbx_strand_id
1 'polypeptide(L)'
;MKLKNPMLVVTGMDKTVEFYKKVLGLHVIMDFGANKTLTGGLALQTLETYKGFIGTNDISFGSNSFEVYFEEDDFDKFTNRLKICEVEYVHPVKEHSWG
;
A
#
# COMPACT_ATOMS: atom_id res chain seq x y z
N MET A 1 20.61 14.91 4.64
CA MET A 1 19.42 14.11 4.99
C MET A 1 18.88 13.42 3.74
N LYS A 2 18.40 12.20 3.86
CA LYS A 2 17.95 11.43 2.72
C LYS A 2 16.61 10.76 3.05
N LEU A 3 15.60 10.99 2.23
CA LEU A 3 14.34 10.24 2.31
C LEU A 3 14.59 8.84 1.75
N LYS A 4 14.37 7.82 2.58
CA LYS A 4 14.63 6.44 2.15
C LYS A 4 13.37 5.76 1.65
N ASN A 5 12.34 5.66 2.49
CA ASN A 5 11.09 4.98 2.15
C ASN A 5 9.92 5.60 2.90
N PRO A 6 8.79 5.86 2.23
CA PRO A 6 7.53 5.97 2.96
C PRO A 6 7.17 4.60 3.52
N MET A 7 6.57 4.54 4.69
CA MET A 7 6.27 3.28 5.35
C MET A 7 4.84 3.27 5.86
N LEU A 8 4.14 2.16 5.61
CA LEU A 8 2.82 1.88 6.14
C LEU A 8 2.91 0.86 7.26
N VAL A 9 2.16 1.09 8.33
CA VAL A 9 2.02 0.14 9.44
C VAL A 9 0.83 -0.76 9.14
N VAL A 10 1.02 -2.07 9.20
CA VAL A 10 0.00 -3.05 8.79
C VAL A 10 -0.25 -4.06 9.90
N THR A 11 -1.49 -4.52 10.01
CA THR A 11 -1.90 -5.55 10.98
C THR A 11 -1.80 -6.96 10.42
N GLY A 12 -1.83 -7.11 9.09
CA GLY A 12 -1.72 -8.39 8.40
C GLY A 12 -0.72 -8.32 7.27
N MET A 13 0.55 -8.61 7.55
CA MET A 13 1.63 -8.48 6.56
C MET A 13 1.35 -9.34 5.32
N ASP A 14 1.01 -10.62 5.49
CA ASP A 14 0.80 -11.54 4.37
C ASP A 14 -0.36 -11.12 3.49
N LYS A 15 -1.45 -10.69 4.10
CA LYS A 15 -2.64 -10.20 3.38
C LYS A 15 -2.32 -8.91 2.62
N THR A 16 -1.56 -8.02 3.23
CA THR A 16 -1.16 -6.75 2.62
C THR A 16 -0.25 -6.97 1.43
N VAL A 17 0.76 -7.82 1.57
CA VAL A 17 1.67 -8.19 0.47
C VAL A 17 0.89 -8.80 -0.68
N GLU A 18 -0.03 -9.71 -0.39
CA GLU A 18 -0.87 -10.36 -1.41
C GLU A 18 -1.75 -9.35 -2.14
N PHE A 19 -2.34 -8.41 -1.41
CA PHE A 19 -3.15 -7.34 -2.00
C PHE A 19 -2.34 -6.50 -3.00
N TYR A 20 -1.17 -6.01 -2.58
CA TYR A 20 -0.33 -5.18 -3.45
C TYR A 20 0.16 -5.95 -4.66
N LYS A 21 0.46 -7.22 -4.51
CA LYS A 21 0.88 -8.07 -5.61
C LYS A 21 -0.25 -8.31 -6.61
N LYS A 22 -1.41 -8.75 -6.14
CA LYS A 22 -2.55 -9.11 -6.99
C LYS A 22 -3.19 -7.89 -7.65
N VAL A 23 -3.39 -6.84 -6.90
CA VAL A 23 -4.17 -5.67 -7.35
C VAL A 23 -3.28 -4.67 -8.06
N LEU A 24 -2.12 -4.36 -7.51
CA LEU A 24 -1.25 -3.29 -7.99
C LEU A 24 0.01 -3.78 -8.70
N GLY A 25 0.27 -5.08 -8.70
CA GLY A 25 1.44 -5.65 -9.36
C GLY A 25 2.76 -5.30 -8.69
N LEU A 26 2.74 -4.94 -7.41
CA LEU A 26 3.95 -4.64 -6.64
C LEU A 26 4.45 -5.88 -5.93
N HIS A 27 5.75 -6.11 -6.00
CA HIS A 27 6.40 -7.29 -5.42
C HIS A 27 7.33 -6.90 -4.29
N VAL A 28 7.54 -7.82 -3.35
CA VAL A 28 8.55 -7.66 -2.30
C VAL A 28 9.93 -7.70 -2.93
N ILE A 29 10.72 -6.65 -2.74
CA ILE A 29 12.09 -6.55 -3.23
C ILE A 29 13.13 -6.64 -2.11
N MET A 30 12.72 -6.35 -0.86
CA MET A 30 13.53 -6.55 0.33
C MET A 30 12.65 -7.11 1.44
N ASP A 31 13.10 -8.17 2.10
CA ASP A 31 12.33 -8.87 3.11
C ASP A 31 13.15 -9.04 4.38
N PHE A 32 12.77 -8.34 5.45
CA PHE A 32 13.35 -8.45 6.78
C PHE A 32 12.37 -9.08 7.77
N GLY A 33 11.36 -9.82 7.28
CA GLY A 33 10.32 -10.42 8.11
C GLY A 33 9.24 -9.43 8.50
N ALA A 34 9.43 -8.73 9.59
CA ALA A 34 8.49 -7.73 10.10
C ALA A 34 8.48 -6.44 9.29
N ASN A 35 9.49 -6.23 8.45
CA ASN A 35 9.58 -5.09 7.53
C ASN A 35 9.85 -5.61 6.14
N LYS A 36 9.05 -5.19 5.18
CA LYS A 36 9.20 -5.56 3.77
C LYS A 36 9.11 -4.32 2.90
N THR A 37 9.95 -4.24 1.88
CA THR A 37 9.92 -3.16 0.90
C THR A 37 9.39 -3.70 -0.41
N LEU A 38 8.41 -3.00 -0.97
CA LEU A 38 7.80 -3.34 -2.24
C LEU A 38 8.46 -2.58 -3.39
N THR A 39 8.22 -3.05 -4.61
CA THR A 39 8.64 -2.37 -5.83
C THR A 39 8.28 -0.88 -5.76
N GLY A 40 9.23 -0.01 -6.09
CA GLY A 40 9.04 1.44 -6.03
C GLY A 40 9.42 2.06 -4.70
N GLY A 41 9.69 1.25 -3.69
CA GLY A 41 10.21 1.75 -2.40
C GLY A 41 9.19 1.92 -1.29
N LEU A 42 7.94 1.48 -1.48
CA LEU A 42 6.95 1.49 -0.40
C LEU A 42 7.30 0.40 0.63
N ALA A 43 7.50 0.80 1.88
CA ALA A 43 7.83 -0.13 2.96
C ALA A 43 6.60 -0.46 3.80
N LEU A 44 6.54 -1.69 4.29
CA LEU A 44 5.50 -2.20 5.17
C LEU A 44 6.12 -2.66 6.47
N GLN A 45 5.53 -2.31 7.59
CA GLN A 45 6.01 -2.68 8.93
C GLN A 45 4.85 -3.28 9.72
N THR A 46 5.07 -4.39 10.41
CA THR A 46 4.03 -4.96 11.27
C THR A 46 3.74 -4.04 12.45
N LEU A 47 2.47 -3.98 12.85
CA LEU A 47 2.04 -3.15 13.98
C LEU A 47 2.77 -3.51 15.26
N GLU A 48 2.97 -4.80 15.51
CA GLU A 48 3.64 -5.30 16.73
C GLU A 48 5.04 -4.72 16.89
N THR A 49 5.84 -4.80 15.83
CA THR A 49 7.21 -4.28 15.86
C THR A 49 7.26 -2.76 15.88
N TYR A 50 6.31 -2.12 15.19
CA TYR A 50 6.24 -0.66 15.15
C TYR A 50 5.93 -0.07 16.52
N LYS A 51 5.01 -0.66 17.26
CA LYS A 51 4.71 -0.26 18.66
C LYS A 51 5.96 -0.27 19.51
N GLY A 52 6.78 -1.30 19.36
CA GLY A 52 8.04 -1.42 20.10
C GLY A 52 9.02 -0.31 19.74
N PHE A 53 9.11 0.05 18.47
CA PHE A 53 10.06 1.06 18.00
C PHE A 53 9.70 2.46 18.48
N ILE A 54 8.43 2.84 18.44
CA ILE A 54 8.00 4.19 18.83
C ILE A 54 7.61 4.30 20.30
N GLY A 55 7.51 3.16 21.00
CA GLY A 55 7.28 3.14 22.45
C GLY A 55 5.87 3.55 22.87
N THR A 56 4.88 3.41 22.00
CA THR A 56 3.49 3.71 22.32
C THR A 56 2.53 2.74 21.65
N ASN A 57 1.37 2.53 22.27
CA ASN A 57 0.27 1.76 21.70
C ASN A 57 -0.78 2.65 21.01
N ASP A 58 -0.57 3.97 21.04
CA ASP A 58 -1.52 4.94 20.50
C ASP A 58 -1.29 5.13 18.99
N ILE A 59 -1.79 4.18 18.22
CA ILE A 59 -1.67 4.16 16.76
C ILE A 59 -3.06 4.15 16.16
N SER A 60 -3.35 5.16 15.32
CA SER A 60 -4.63 5.30 14.65
C SER A 60 -4.53 4.83 13.20
N PHE A 61 -5.55 4.09 12.75
CA PHE A 61 -5.71 3.68 11.36
C PHE A 61 -6.88 4.41 10.72
N GLY A 62 -6.93 4.38 9.38
CA GLY A 62 -8.05 4.94 8.65
C GLY A 62 -8.00 6.46 8.46
N SER A 63 -6.84 7.06 8.65
CA SER A 63 -6.64 8.48 8.35
C SER A 63 -6.80 8.73 6.84
N ASN A 64 -7.49 9.83 6.48
CA ASN A 64 -7.60 10.27 5.09
C ASN A 64 -6.79 11.54 4.79
N SER A 65 -5.85 11.89 5.66
CA SER A 65 -4.92 12.99 5.46
C SER A 65 -3.62 12.59 4.78
N PHE A 66 -3.57 11.37 4.27
CA PHE A 66 -2.40 10.76 3.66
C PHE A 66 -2.87 9.89 2.48
N GLU A 67 -2.10 9.90 1.39
CA GLU A 67 -2.45 9.17 0.18
C GLU A 67 -1.20 8.55 -0.45
N VAL A 68 -1.32 7.32 -0.93
CA VAL A 68 -0.32 6.69 -1.78
C VAL A 68 -0.82 6.79 -3.22
N TYR A 69 -0.08 7.49 -4.05
CA TYR A 69 -0.45 7.81 -5.42
C TYR A 69 0.25 6.87 -6.40
N PHE A 70 -0.54 6.27 -7.30
CA PHE A 70 -0.06 5.36 -8.33
C PHE A 70 -0.43 5.86 -9.71
N GLU A 71 0.45 5.65 -10.69
CA GLU A 71 0.17 5.87 -12.10
C GLU A 71 0.11 4.53 -12.83
N GLU A 72 -0.81 4.41 -13.78
CA GLU A 72 -0.98 3.21 -14.58
C GLU A 72 -1.17 3.59 -16.05
N ASP A 73 -0.32 3.04 -16.93
CA ASP A 73 -0.35 3.32 -18.37
C ASP A 73 -1.54 2.66 -19.05
N ASP A 74 -1.92 1.45 -18.63
CA ASP A 74 -3.07 0.72 -19.16
C ASP A 74 -4.22 0.77 -18.16
N PHE A 75 -4.95 1.87 -18.17
CA PHE A 75 -6.03 2.14 -17.23
C PHE A 75 -7.19 1.14 -17.35
N ASP A 76 -7.56 0.76 -18.56
CA ASP A 76 -8.67 -0.18 -18.79
C ASP A 76 -8.33 -1.57 -18.23
N LYS A 77 -7.11 -2.03 -18.46
CA LYS A 77 -6.63 -3.30 -17.92
C LYS A 77 -6.60 -3.28 -16.38
N PHE A 78 -6.17 -2.16 -15.81
CA PHE A 78 -6.11 -1.99 -14.37
C PHE A 78 -7.51 -2.00 -13.75
N THR A 79 -8.46 -1.23 -14.29
CA THR A 79 -9.83 -1.20 -13.78
C THR A 79 -10.51 -2.55 -13.90
N ASN A 80 -10.23 -3.29 -14.97
CA ASN A 80 -10.73 -4.65 -15.12
C ASN A 80 -10.16 -5.59 -14.04
N ARG A 81 -8.89 -5.43 -13.70
CA ARG A 81 -8.25 -6.18 -12.61
C ARG A 81 -8.92 -5.87 -11.27
N LEU A 82 -9.27 -4.62 -11.01
CA LEU A 82 -9.98 -4.23 -9.79
C LEU A 82 -11.34 -4.94 -9.70
N LYS A 83 -12.06 -5.07 -10.80
CA LYS A 83 -13.33 -5.80 -10.85
C LYS A 83 -13.14 -7.29 -10.55
N ILE A 84 -12.13 -7.91 -11.16
CA ILE A 84 -11.82 -9.33 -10.95
C ILE A 84 -11.45 -9.60 -9.50
N CYS A 85 -10.70 -8.70 -8.86
CA CYS A 85 -10.27 -8.82 -7.47
C CYS A 85 -11.34 -8.34 -6.47
N GLU A 86 -12.50 -7.88 -6.94
CA GLU A 86 -13.60 -7.42 -6.09
C GLU A 86 -13.17 -6.32 -5.12
N VAL A 87 -12.36 -5.37 -5.61
CA VAL A 87 -11.86 -4.26 -4.80
C VAL A 87 -12.97 -3.26 -4.51
N GLU A 88 -13.09 -2.86 -3.25
CA GLU A 88 -14.03 -1.83 -2.83
C GLU A 88 -13.52 -0.44 -3.20
N TYR A 89 -14.38 0.39 -3.76
CA TYR A 89 -14.06 1.78 -4.11
C TYR A 89 -14.56 2.74 -3.04
N VAL A 90 -13.72 3.72 -2.69
CA VAL A 90 -14.16 4.89 -1.90
C VAL A 90 -14.97 5.80 -2.82
N HIS A 91 -14.49 6.00 -4.05
CA HIS A 91 -15.20 6.73 -5.10
C HIS A 91 -15.22 5.89 -6.38
N PRO A 92 -16.32 5.90 -7.14
CA PRO A 92 -16.34 5.23 -8.44
C PRO A 92 -15.30 5.83 -9.39
N VAL A 93 -14.87 5.04 -10.36
CA VAL A 93 -13.96 5.50 -11.41
C VAL A 93 -14.62 6.63 -12.19
N LYS A 94 -13.90 7.73 -12.37
CA LYS A 94 -14.33 8.89 -13.14
C LYS A 94 -13.29 9.25 -14.18
N GLU A 95 -13.76 9.72 -15.32
CA GLU A 95 -12.89 10.24 -16.37
C GLU A 95 -12.84 11.77 -16.25
N HIS A 96 -11.64 12.32 -16.27
CA HIS A 96 -11.40 13.75 -16.18
C HIS A 96 -10.69 14.25 -17.44
N SER A 97 -10.91 15.52 -17.78
CA SER A 97 -10.28 16.12 -18.97
C SER A 97 -8.77 16.25 -18.86
N TRP A 98 -8.22 16.21 -17.68
CA TRP A 98 -6.77 16.30 -17.45
C TRP A 98 -6.09 14.93 -17.18
N GLY A 99 -6.82 13.83 -17.33
CA GLY A 99 -6.25 12.49 -17.09
C GLY A 99 -7.12 11.56 -16.26
#